data_6d5b34a17e483ea44ab0d225829097ac
#
_entry.id   6d5b34a17e483ea44ab0d225829097ac
#
_cell.length_a   1.000
_cell.length_b   1.000
_cell.length_c   1.000
_cell.angle_alpha   90.00
_cell.angle_beta   90.00
_cell.angle_gamma   90.00
#
_symmetry.space_group_name_H-M   'P 1'
#
loop_
_entity.id
_entity.type
_entity.pdbx_description
1 polymer ?
#
loop_
_entity_poly.entity_id
_entity_poly.type
_entity_poly.pdbx_seq_one_letter_code
_entity_poly.pdbx_strand_id
1 'polypeptide(L)'
;MKYGVDGIHFDDYFYHSKGNYVDVSTGETSSGKISSGQKRSNCNAMVKSIYKYVHKLDSDAKFGISPQGNYGNCMASGADVKKWLNKSRYIDYIVPQIYWTDNWSSSGNVRMYSIRLALWKAINKNKTDMMVGLALYRTGKNQSDDRGWGRKKTNLYEQVKKLRKAGMKGYVLFSAPNLSDSRCSAELQLPDRKSVV
;
A
#
# COMPACT_ATOMS: atom_id res chain seq x y z
N MET A 1 -3.96 24.38 6.78
CA MET A 1 -2.54 24.21 6.34
C MET A 1 -2.15 25.30 5.34
N LYS A 2 -0.88 25.71 5.28
CA LYS A 2 -0.42 26.84 4.41
C LYS A 2 -0.74 26.64 2.91
N TYR A 3 -0.82 25.41 2.44
CA TYR A 3 -1.01 25.07 1.02
C TYR A 3 -2.39 24.52 0.69
N GLY A 4 -3.34 24.51 1.63
CA GLY A 4 -4.71 24.02 1.39
C GLY A 4 -4.81 22.55 0.99
N VAL A 5 -3.91 21.69 1.50
CA VAL A 5 -3.96 20.26 1.23
C VAL A 5 -4.96 19.56 2.16
N ASP A 6 -5.71 18.59 1.64
CA ASP A 6 -6.73 17.85 2.40
C ASP A 6 -6.15 16.73 3.27
N GLY A 7 -4.85 16.44 3.13
CA GLY A 7 -4.20 15.40 3.92
C GLY A 7 -2.74 15.17 3.58
N ILE A 8 -2.15 14.27 4.33
CA ILE A 8 -0.76 13.83 4.19
C ILE A 8 -0.75 12.32 3.91
N HIS A 9 0.03 11.91 2.94
CA HIS A 9 0.17 10.51 2.57
C HIS A 9 1.64 10.08 2.62
N PHE A 10 1.90 8.95 3.30
CA PHE A 10 3.22 8.34 3.33
C PHE A 10 3.25 7.10 2.47
N ASP A 11 4.29 7.01 1.65
CA ASP A 11 4.62 5.77 0.95
C ASP A 11 5.42 4.83 1.86
N ASP A 12 5.64 3.60 1.39
CA ASP A 12 6.27 2.50 2.14
C ASP A 12 7.78 2.72 2.38
N TYR A 13 8.39 1.70 2.95
CA TYR A 13 9.81 1.52 3.26
C TYR A 13 10.30 2.21 4.53
N PHE A 14 9.70 1.83 5.66
CA PHE A 14 10.07 2.34 6.99
C PHE A 14 11.48 1.92 7.39
N TYR A 15 11.79 0.61 7.33
CA TYR A 15 13.13 0.10 7.58
C TYR A 15 13.63 -0.76 6.43
N HIS A 16 14.81 -0.46 5.93
CA HIS A 16 15.49 -1.32 4.96
C HIS A 16 15.91 -2.65 5.59
N SER A 17 16.00 -3.68 4.75
CA SER A 17 16.50 -5.00 5.18
C SER A 17 17.99 -4.99 5.49
N LYS A 18 18.74 -4.06 4.93
CA LYS A 18 20.18 -3.89 5.12
C LYS A 18 20.50 -2.41 5.32
N GLY A 19 21.42 -2.11 6.20
CA GLY A 19 21.91 -0.75 6.44
C GLY A 19 22.28 -0.49 7.89
N ASN A 20 23.07 0.55 8.09
CA ASN A 20 23.31 1.11 9.39
C ASN A 20 22.19 2.09 9.73
N TYR A 21 21.74 2.06 10.96
CA TYR A 21 20.72 2.97 11.47
C TYR A 21 21.39 3.94 12.45
N VAL A 22 21.09 5.21 12.29
CA VAL A 22 21.56 6.24 13.22
C VAL A 22 20.44 6.49 14.23
N ASP A 23 20.75 6.39 15.50
CA ASP A 23 19.85 6.89 16.55
C ASP A 23 19.90 8.42 16.52
N VAL A 24 18.79 9.05 16.17
CA VAL A 24 18.72 10.49 16.00
C VAL A 24 18.90 11.27 17.31
N SER A 25 18.65 10.62 18.44
CA SER A 25 18.79 11.22 19.78
C SER A 25 20.22 11.19 20.30
N THR A 26 20.99 10.15 19.96
CA THR A 26 22.36 9.96 20.44
C THR A 26 23.42 10.22 19.37
N GLY A 27 23.03 10.21 18.09
CA GLY A 27 23.96 10.28 16.94
C GLY A 27 24.75 8.97 16.72
N GLU A 28 24.48 7.94 17.53
CA GLU A 28 25.18 6.65 17.43
C GLU A 28 24.74 5.86 16.20
N THR A 29 25.70 5.38 15.44
CA THR A 29 25.46 4.48 14.32
C THR A 29 25.38 3.05 14.83
N SER A 30 24.21 2.46 14.79
CA SER A 30 24.01 1.04 15.08
C SER A 30 24.21 0.22 13.82
N SER A 31 25.32 -0.53 13.75
CA SER A 31 25.50 -1.63 12.79
C SER A 31 24.76 -2.91 13.24
N GLY A 32 24.12 -2.85 14.39
CA GLY A 32 23.40 -3.95 15.01
C GLY A 32 22.09 -4.27 14.30
N LYS A 33 21.71 -5.54 14.34
CA LYS A 33 20.41 -6.00 13.85
C LYS A 33 19.30 -5.50 14.79
N ILE A 34 18.63 -4.42 14.43
CA ILE A 34 17.42 -3.99 15.14
C ILE A 34 16.36 -5.10 14.99
N SER A 35 15.81 -5.58 16.09
CA SER A 35 14.76 -6.59 16.05
C SER A 35 13.50 -6.08 15.36
N SER A 36 12.73 -6.96 14.70
CA SER A 36 11.45 -6.58 14.09
C SER A 36 10.46 -5.99 15.11
N GLY A 37 10.54 -6.40 16.37
CA GLY A 37 9.78 -5.81 17.48
C GLY A 37 10.14 -4.36 17.72
N GLN A 38 11.45 -4.06 17.82
CA GLN A 38 11.94 -2.69 18.00
C GLN A 38 11.60 -1.80 16.79
N LYS A 39 11.77 -2.31 15.55
CA LYS A 39 11.36 -1.59 14.34
C LYS A 39 9.88 -1.19 14.40
N ARG A 40 8.99 -2.13 14.77
CA ARG A 40 7.56 -1.82 14.92
C ARG A 40 7.29 -0.82 16.05
N SER A 41 8.00 -0.92 17.16
CA SER A 41 7.85 0.06 18.26
C SER A 41 8.17 1.48 17.79
N ASN A 42 9.30 1.65 17.11
CA ASN A 42 9.75 2.94 16.58
C ASN A 42 8.77 3.50 15.53
N CYS A 43 8.36 2.66 14.56
CA CYS A 43 7.37 3.08 13.56
C CYS A 43 6.02 3.42 14.17
N ASN A 44 5.57 2.66 15.18
CA ASN A 44 4.33 2.96 15.89
C ASN A 44 4.39 4.32 16.59
N ALA A 45 5.50 4.64 17.24
CA ALA A 45 5.70 5.94 17.89
C ALA A 45 5.67 7.08 16.87
N MET A 46 6.42 6.92 15.76
CA MET A 46 6.49 7.90 14.68
C MET A 46 5.10 8.13 14.05
N VAL A 47 4.44 7.09 13.59
CA VAL A 47 3.12 7.18 12.93
C VAL A 47 2.08 7.83 13.84
N LYS A 48 2.06 7.44 15.12
CA LYS A 48 1.16 8.05 16.11
C LYS A 48 1.45 9.53 16.35
N SER A 49 2.71 9.92 16.37
CA SER A 49 3.12 11.33 16.54
C SER A 49 2.73 12.17 15.33
N ILE A 50 2.93 11.65 14.11
CA ILE A 50 2.55 12.33 12.87
C ILE A 50 1.03 12.50 12.80
N TYR A 51 0.26 11.44 13.08
CA TYR A 51 -1.20 11.51 13.15
C TYR A 51 -1.65 12.64 14.09
N LYS A 52 -1.11 12.65 15.32
CA LYS A 52 -1.43 13.69 16.31
C LYS A 52 -1.08 15.09 15.81
N TYR A 53 0.06 15.24 15.15
CA TYR A 53 0.53 16.54 14.66
C TYR A 53 -0.33 17.04 13.49
N VAL A 54 -0.67 16.19 12.53
CA VAL A 54 -1.54 16.52 11.39
C VAL A 54 -2.90 17.02 11.91
N HIS A 55 -3.56 16.26 12.77
CA HIS A 55 -4.87 16.63 13.32
C HIS A 55 -4.82 17.81 14.33
N LYS A 56 -3.66 18.13 14.88
CA LYS A 56 -3.47 19.35 15.66
C LYS A 56 -3.44 20.60 14.76
N LEU A 57 -2.85 20.48 13.57
CA LEU A 57 -2.78 21.58 12.60
C LEU A 57 -4.10 21.79 11.87
N ASP A 58 -4.80 20.72 11.59
CA ASP A 58 -6.08 20.74 10.88
C ASP A 58 -6.85 19.43 11.22
N SER A 59 -7.96 19.57 11.94
CA SER A 59 -8.75 18.43 12.42
C SER A 59 -9.40 17.62 11.29
N ASP A 60 -9.63 18.24 10.13
CA ASP A 60 -10.30 17.63 8.99
C ASP A 60 -9.32 16.96 8.03
N ALA A 61 -8.03 17.33 8.11
CA ALA A 61 -6.98 16.72 7.29
C ALA A 61 -6.83 15.23 7.55
N LYS A 62 -6.61 14.46 6.48
CA LYS A 62 -6.45 13.01 6.53
C LYS A 62 -5.00 12.61 6.53
N PHE A 63 -4.65 11.61 7.34
CA PHE A 63 -3.33 10.98 7.33
C PHE A 63 -3.45 9.52 6.90
N GLY A 64 -2.79 9.15 5.82
CA GLY A 64 -2.80 7.80 5.28
C GLY A 64 -1.42 7.26 4.93
N ILE A 65 -1.34 5.95 4.78
CA ILE A 65 -0.09 5.24 4.48
C ILE A 65 -0.34 4.20 3.37
N SER A 66 0.60 4.09 2.43
CA SER A 66 0.63 3.09 1.36
C SER A 66 1.71 2.04 1.63
N PRO A 67 1.44 1.02 2.47
CA PRO A 67 2.42 0.00 2.81
C PRO A 67 2.54 -1.07 1.73
N GLN A 68 3.58 -1.92 1.83
CA GLN A 68 3.72 -3.10 0.96
C GLN A 68 2.47 -3.98 0.99
N GLY A 69 2.12 -4.54 -0.16
CA GLY A 69 0.99 -5.48 -0.25
C GLY A 69 1.21 -6.81 0.48
N ASN A 70 2.46 -7.14 0.80
CA ASN A 70 2.80 -8.32 1.60
C ASN A 70 2.82 -7.99 3.09
N TYR A 71 1.82 -8.47 3.83
CA TYR A 71 1.71 -8.29 5.28
C TYR A 71 2.96 -8.72 6.05
N GLY A 72 3.56 -9.86 5.69
CA GLY A 72 4.77 -10.35 6.37
C GLY A 72 5.95 -9.39 6.21
N ASN A 73 6.12 -8.83 5.01
CA ASN A 73 7.15 -7.83 4.74
C ASN A 73 6.88 -6.53 5.53
N CYS A 74 5.64 -6.08 5.60
CA CYS A 74 5.27 -4.93 6.44
C CYS A 74 5.72 -5.13 7.88
N MET A 75 5.36 -6.26 8.49
CA MET A 75 5.70 -6.56 9.87
C MET A 75 7.22 -6.70 10.10
N ALA A 76 7.95 -7.21 9.11
CA ALA A 76 9.41 -7.35 9.17
C ALA A 76 10.13 -6.00 9.04
N SER A 77 9.60 -5.09 8.22
CA SER A 77 10.16 -3.74 8.00
C SER A 77 9.70 -2.70 9.03
N GLY A 78 8.94 -3.10 10.04
CA GLY A 78 8.48 -2.21 11.11
C GLY A 78 7.11 -1.61 10.89
N ALA A 79 6.46 -1.83 9.74
CA ALA A 79 5.11 -1.36 9.47
C ALA A 79 4.07 -2.25 10.18
N ASP A 80 3.70 -1.88 11.40
CA ASP A 80 2.70 -2.60 12.21
C ASP A 80 1.27 -2.29 11.75
N VAL A 81 1.00 -2.63 10.49
CA VAL A 81 -0.26 -2.31 9.81
C VAL A 81 -1.49 -2.88 10.52
N LYS A 82 -1.34 -4.03 11.19
CA LYS A 82 -2.43 -4.62 11.97
C LYS A 82 -2.82 -3.72 13.16
N LYS A 83 -1.84 -3.13 13.83
CA LYS A 83 -2.06 -2.18 14.93
C LYS A 83 -2.67 -0.88 14.39
N TRP A 84 -2.10 -0.33 13.31
CA TRP A 84 -2.57 0.93 12.73
C TRP A 84 -4.02 0.85 12.25
N LEU A 85 -4.42 -0.27 11.65
CA LEU A 85 -5.80 -0.53 11.22
C LEU A 85 -6.80 -0.68 12.38
N ASN A 86 -6.35 -1.13 13.57
CA ASN A 86 -7.26 -1.59 14.62
C ASN A 86 -7.16 -0.75 15.91
N LYS A 87 -6.33 0.27 15.93
CA LYS A 87 -6.22 1.22 17.05
C LYS A 87 -6.40 2.65 16.54
N SER A 88 -7.15 3.44 17.27
CA SER A 88 -7.36 4.85 16.97
C SER A 88 -6.06 5.65 17.01
N ARG A 89 -6.05 6.76 16.29
CA ARG A 89 -4.98 7.77 16.30
C ARG A 89 -3.65 7.27 15.72
N TYR A 90 -3.72 6.41 14.69
CA TYR A 90 -2.58 6.02 13.87
C TYR A 90 -2.73 6.50 12.43
N ILE A 91 -3.83 6.17 11.80
CA ILE A 91 -4.14 6.51 10.41
C ILE A 91 -5.64 6.73 10.22
N ASP A 92 -6.02 7.52 9.22
CA ASP A 92 -7.41 7.67 8.78
C ASP A 92 -7.75 6.68 7.67
N TYR A 93 -6.77 6.38 6.81
CA TYR A 93 -6.93 5.42 5.73
C TYR A 93 -5.62 4.68 5.41
N ILE A 94 -5.74 3.57 4.68
CA ILE A 94 -4.60 2.77 4.23
C ILE A 94 -4.74 2.35 2.77
N VAL A 95 -3.60 2.27 2.05
CA VAL A 95 -3.56 1.92 0.63
C VAL A 95 -2.51 0.82 0.39
N PRO A 96 -2.76 -0.44 0.76
CA PRO A 96 -1.80 -1.51 0.54
C PRO A 96 -1.49 -1.70 -0.95
N GLN A 97 -0.20 -1.80 -1.30
CA GLN A 97 0.32 -1.94 -2.66
C GLN A 97 0.19 -3.40 -3.14
N ILE A 98 -1.00 -3.81 -3.57
CA ILE A 98 -1.25 -5.19 -4.01
C ILE A 98 -0.88 -5.33 -5.50
N TYR A 99 0.42 -5.34 -5.78
CA TYR A 99 1.00 -5.26 -7.12
C TYR A 99 1.24 -6.64 -7.77
N TRP A 100 0.31 -7.59 -7.58
CA TRP A 100 0.32 -8.92 -8.19
C TRP A 100 -0.95 -9.17 -8.99
N THR A 101 -0.87 -10.12 -9.92
CA THR A 101 -2.06 -10.63 -10.60
C THR A 101 -2.59 -11.91 -9.93
N ASP A 102 -3.74 -12.39 -10.39
CA ASP A 102 -4.24 -13.73 -10.04
C ASP A 102 -3.71 -14.84 -10.97
N ASN A 103 -2.68 -14.53 -11.75
CA ASN A 103 -1.89 -15.47 -12.52
C ASN A 103 -0.40 -15.37 -12.15
N TRP A 104 -0.14 -15.16 -10.87
CA TRP A 104 1.21 -15.05 -10.32
C TRP A 104 1.93 -16.40 -10.31
N SER A 105 3.23 -16.39 -10.29
CA SER A 105 4.23 -17.46 -10.39
C SER A 105 4.65 -17.77 -11.84
N SER A 106 5.71 -18.54 -11.97
CA SER A 106 6.21 -19.01 -13.28
C SER A 106 5.20 -19.88 -14.02
N SER A 107 4.36 -20.64 -13.32
CA SER A 107 3.25 -21.42 -13.89
C SER A 107 1.98 -20.58 -14.12
N GLY A 108 1.84 -19.43 -13.44
CA GLY A 108 0.65 -18.57 -13.54
C GLY A 108 -0.57 -19.13 -12.83
N ASN A 109 -0.41 -20.03 -11.86
CA ASN A 109 -1.51 -20.73 -11.19
C ASN A 109 -1.83 -20.19 -9.77
N VAL A 110 -1.13 -19.17 -9.31
CA VAL A 110 -1.36 -18.61 -7.96
C VAL A 110 -2.19 -17.34 -8.02
N ARG A 111 -3.33 -17.33 -7.34
CA ARG A 111 -4.24 -16.19 -7.26
C ARG A 111 -3.77 -15.15 -6.23
N MET A 112 -2.57 -14.60 -6.45
CA MET A 112 -1.89 -13.78 -5.46
C MET A 112 -2.64 -12.50 -5.11
N TYR A 113 -3.19 -11.79 -6.10
CA TYR A 113 -4.01 -10.60 -5.82
C TYR A 113 -5.17 -10.92 -4.87
N SER A 114 -5.95 -11.94 -5.20
CA SER A 114 -7.11 -12.34 -4.37
C SER A 114 -6.70 -12.78 -2.96
N ILE A 115 -5.59 -13.50 -2.82
CA ILE A 115 -5.06 -13.93 -1.52
C ILE A 115 -4.67 -12.71 -0.67
N ARG A 116 -3.94 -11.75 -1.25
CA ARG A 116 -3.53 -10.54 -0.54
C ARG A 116 -4.73 -9.68 -0.16
N LEU A 117 -5.65 -9.45 -1.09
CA LEU A 117 -6.87 -8.68 -0.83
C LEU A 117 -7.70 -9.28 0.32
N ALA A 118 -7.88 -10.60 0.32
CA ALA A 118 -8.59 -11.30 1.40
C ALA A 118 -7.88 -11.14 2.76
N LEU A 119 -6.55 -11.23 2.80
CA LEU A 119 -5.77 -11.03 4.01
C LEU A 119 -5.93 -9.60 4.54
N TRP A 120 -5.77 -8.58 3.68
CA TRP A 120 -5.93 -7.18 4.09
C TRP A 120 -7.33 -6.90 4.63
N LYS A 121 -8.37 -7.43 3.98
CA LYS A 121 -9.74 -7.35 4.50
C LYS A 121 -9.86 -8.02 5.88
N ALA A 122 -9.28 -9.20 6.05
CA ALA A 122 -9.40 -9.99 7.28
C ALA A 122 -8.71 -9.32 8.49
N ILE A 123 -7.60 -8.60 8.29
CA ILE A 123 -6.89 -7.91 9.38
C ILE A 123 -7.51 -6.55 9.76
N ASN A 124 -8.36 -5.98 8.94
CA ASN A 124 -9.03 -4.70 9.18
C ASN A 124 -10.33 -4.88 9.98
N LYS A 125 -10.22 -5.09 11.28
CA LYS A 125 -11.37 -5.35 12.17
C LYS A 125 -12.16 -4.09 12.51
N ASN A 126 -11.50 -2.94 12.62
CA ASN A 126 -12.15 -1.65 12.93
C ASN A 126 -12.74 -0.95 11.71
N LYS A 127 -12.69 -1.58 10.52
CA LYS A 127 -13.22 -1.01 9.28
C LYS A 127 -12.60 0.35 8.93
N THR A 128 -11.32 0.56 9.26
CA THR A 128 -10.56 1.71 8.79
C THR A 128 -10.65 1.80 7.27
N ASP A 129 -10.81 3.00 6.73
CA ASP A 129 -10.96 3.19 5.29
C ASP A 129 -9.77 2.60 4.54
N MET A 130 -10.06 1.72 3.57
CA MET A 130 -9.05 1.02 2.79
C MET A 130 -9.32 1.18 1.30
N MET A 131 -8.35 1.73 0.62
CA MET A 131 -8.20 1.68 -0.83
C MET A 131 -7.13 0.66 -1.19
N VAL A 132 -6.97 0.32 -2.46
CA VAL A 132 -5.98 -0.65 -2.91
C VAL A 132 -5.08 -0.04 -3.97
N GLY A 133 -3.77 -0.08 -3.75
CA GLY A 133 -2.76 0.28 -4.76
C GLY A 133 -2.69 -0.78 -5.85
N LEU A 134 -2.86 -0.37 -7.11
CA LEU A 134 -2.83 -1.22 -8.29
C LEU A 134 -1.65 -0.83 -9.18
N ALA A 135 -0.94 -1.84 -9.72
CA ALA A 135 0.29 -1.65 -10.48
C ALA A 135 0.05 -1.36 -11.96
N LEU A 136 -0.40 -0.15 -12.29
CA LEU A 136 -0.53 0.27 -13.69
C LEU A 136 0.78 0.13 -14.46
N TYR A 137 1.92 0.44 -13.85
CA TYR A 137 3.26 0.36 -14.47
C TYR A 137 3.68 -1.05 -14.90
N ARG A 138 3.00 -2.11 -14.44
CA ARG A 138 3.29 -3.51 -14.78
C ARG A 138 2.47 -4.01 -15.98
N THR A 139 1.40 -3.31 -16.34
CA THR A 139 0.50 -3.75 -17.42
C THR A 139 1.22 -3.88 -18.75
N GLY A 140 0.93 -4.95 -19.48
CA GLY A 140 1.54 -5.25 -20.76
C GLY A 140 3.02 -5.64 -20.71
N LYS A 141 3.62 -5.76 -19.52
CA LYS A 141 5.04 -6.16 -19.36
C LYS A 141 5.14 -7.63 -18.96
N ASN A 142 6.01 -8.36 -19.66
CA ASN A 142 6.36 -9.72 -19.26
C ASN A 142 7.18 -9.68 -17.97
N GLN A 143 6.69 -10.38 -16.95
CA GLN A 143 7.36 -10.55 -15.67
C GLN A 143 7.59 -12.05 -15.46
N SER A 144 8.81 -12.44 -15.11
CA SER A 144 9.14 -13.85 -14.87
C SER A 144 8.43 -14.43 -13.66
N ASP A 145 8.20 -13.60 -12.64
CA ASP A 145 7.54 -13.94 -11.38
C ASP A 145 6.02 -13.79 -11.44
N ASP A 146 5.49 -13.00 -12.39
CA ASP A 146 4.05 -12.73 -12.51
C ASP A 146 3.63 -12.61 -13.99
N ARG A 147 3.43 -13.75 -14.61
CA ARG A 147 3.10 -13.84 -16.04
C ARG A 147 1.75 -13.22 -16.41
N GLY A 148 0.88 -12.99 -15.44
CA GLY A 148 -0.43 -12.38 -15.66
C GLY A 148 -0.35 -11.01 -16.30
N TRP A 149 0.66 -10.21 -15.98
CA TRP A 149 0.81 -8.84 -16.48
C TRP A 149 1.05 -8.76 -17.99
N GLY A 150 1.82 -9.68 -18.57
CA GLY A 150 2.07 -9.70 -20.00
C GLY A 150 1.03 -10.45 -20.82
N ARG A 151 0.35 -11.44 -20.23
CA ARG A 151 -0.56 -12.35 -20.94
C ARG A 151 -2.00 -11.84 -21.01
N LYS A 152 -2.44 -11.08 -20.01
CA LYS A 152 -3.82 -10.68 -19.85
C LYS A 152 -3.94 -9.15 -19.89
N LYS A 153 -4.94 -8.65 -20.62
CA LYS A 153 -5.20 -7.21 -20.78
C LYS A 153 -6.43 -6.74 -19.98
N THR A 154 -6.80 -7.50 -18.96
CA THR A 154 -8.00 -7.25 -18.10
C THR A 154 -7.68 -7.33 -16.62
N ASN A 155 -6.40 -7.29 -16.25
CA ASN A 155 -5.99 -7.46 -14.85
C ASN A 155 -6.57 -6.37 -13.95
N LEU A 156 -6.40 -5.10 -14.32
CA LEU A 156 -6.90 -3.98 -13.52
C LEU A 156 -8.43 -4.00 -13.42
N TYR A 157 -9.12 -4.25 -14.52
CA TYR A 157 -10.58 -4.40 -14.51
C TYR A 157 -11.05 -5.46 -13.52
N GLU A 158 -10.46 -6.65 -13.57
CA GLU A 158 -10.81 -7.74 -12.65
C GLU A 158 -10.44 -7.44 -11.20
N GLN A 159 -9.30 -6.77 -10.99
CA GLN A 159 -8.87 -6.31 -9.68
C GLN A 159 -9.86 -5.29 -9.11
N VAL A 160 -10.29 -4.30 -9.91
CA VAL A 160 -11.30 -3.32 -9.50
C VAL A 160 -12.64 -4.00 -9.16
N LYS A 161 -13.10 -4.95 -9.98
CA LYS A 161 -14.32 -5.72 -9.64
C LYS A 161 -14.19 -6.44 -8.31
N LYS A 162 -13.04 -7.07 -8.03
CA LYS A 162 -12.80 -7.81 -6.79
C LYS A 162 -12.71 -6.90 -5.57
N LEU A 163 -12.00 -5.77 -5.66
CA LEU A 163 -11.91 -4.85 -4.54
C LEU A 163 -13.27 -4.21 -4.19
N ARG A 164 -14.10 -3.90 -5.20
CA ARG A 164 -15.47 -3.41 -4.98
C ARG A 164 -16.33 -4.48 -4.27
N LYS A 165 -16.29 -5.73 -4.75
CA LYS A 165 -16.97 -6.86 -4.09
C LYS A 165 -16.47 -7.09 -2.66
N ALA A 166 -15.20 -6.80 -2.40
CA ALA A 166 -14.60 -6.89 -1.06
C ALA A 166 -15.02 -5.74 -0.13
N GLY A 167 -15.66 -4.68 -0.66
CA GLY A 167 -16.09 -3.49 0.09
C GLY A 167 -14.97 -2.49 0.35
N MET A 168 -13.94 -2.46 -0.52
CA MET A 168 -12.90 -1.44 -0.46
C MET A 168 -13.43 -0.08 -0.92
N LYS A 169 -12.94 1.01 -0.33
CA LYS A 169 -13.39 2.38 -0.61
C LYS A 169 -12.98 2.91 -1.98
N GLY A 170 -11.93 2.34 -2.58
CA GLY A 170 -11.44 2.75 -3.87
C GLY A 170 -10.11 2.08 -4.23
N TYR A 171 -9.43 2.66 -5.20
CA TYR A 171 -8.11 2.22 -5.63
C TYR A 171 -7.23 3.40 -6.06
N VAL A 172 -5.93 3.16 -6.05
CA VAL A 172 -4.90 4.11 -6.51
C VAL A 172 -4.09 3.44 -7.60
N LEU A 173 -3.95 4.08 -8.76
CA LEU A 173 -3.13 3.57 -9.87
C LEU A 173 -1.69 4.08 -9.73
N PHE A 174 -0.73 3.20 -9.58
CA PHE A 174 0.68 3.55 -9.57
C PHE A 174 1.31 3.22 -10.94
N SER A 175 1.69 4.23 -11.74
CA SER A 175 1.73 5.63 -11.39
C SER A 175 1.25 6.51 -12.57
N ALA A 176 1.04 7.81 -12.33
CA ALA A 176 0.54 8.76 -13.31
C ALA A 176 1.29 8.78 -14.67
N PRO A 177 2.63 8.70 -14.75
CA PRO A 177 3.34 8.61 -16.04
C PRO A 177 2.90 7.43 -16.92
N ASN A 178 2.32 6.38 -16.34
CA ASN A 178 1.86 5.20 -17.08
C ASN A 178 0.46 5.37 -17.67
N LEU A 179 -0.25 6.45 -17.37
CA LEU A 179 -1.54 6.75 -17.98
C LEU A 179 -1.43 7.03 -19.48
N SER A 180 -0.30 7.56 -19.94
CA SER A 180 0.00 7.80 -21.36
C SER A 180 0.77 6.65 -22.05
N ASP A 181 1.13 5.59 -21.34
CA ASP A 181 1.81 4.43 -21.91
C ASP A 181 0.81 3.58 -22.73
N SER A 182 1.09 3.43 -24.03
CA SER A 182 0.23 2.65 -24.95
C SER A 182 0.00 1.20 -24.48
N ARG A 183 0.94 0.61 -23.76
CA ARG A 183 0.79 -0.73 -23.16
C ARG A 183 -0.28 -0.79 -22.08
N CYS A 184 -0.57 0.33 -21.44
CA CYS A 184 -1.58 0.45 -20.39
C CYS A 184 -2.97 0.77 -20.95
N SER A 185 -3.06 1.29 -22.16
CA SER A 185 -4.31 1.81 -22.74
C SER A 185 -5.44 0.77 -22.74
N ALA A 186 -5.15 -0.48 -23.09
CA ALA A 186 -6.16 -1.54 -23.11
C ALA A 186 -6.74 -1.84 -21.71
N GLU A 187 -5.94 -1.74 -20.67
CA GLU A 187 -6.37 -1.93 -19.27
C GLU A 187 -7.15 -0.70 -18.74
N LEU A 188 -6.79 0.50 -19.20
CA LEU A 188 -7.44 1.75 -18.78
C LEU A 188 -8.81 1.99 -19.41
N GLN A 189 -9.10 1.35 -20.56
CA GLN A 189 -10.40 1.47 -21.24
C GLN A 189 -11.50 0.61 -20.62
N LEU A 190 -11.14 -0.38 -19.82
CA LEU A 190 -12.04 -1.37 -19.24
C LEU A 190 -12.68 -0.98 -17.89
N PRO A 191 -12.06 -0.17 -17.03
CA PRO A 191 -12.72 0.29 -15.82
C PRO A 191 -13.90 1.18 -16.19
N ASP A 192 -15.04 0.86 -15.59
CA ASP A 192 -16.29 1.59 -15.70
C ASP A 192 -16.06 3.11 -15.71
N ARG A 193 -16.43 3.77 -16.82
CA ARG A 193 -16.26 5.21 -17.04
C ARG A 193 -16.91 6.12 -15.97
N LYS A 194 -17.66 5.53 -15.04
CA LYS A 194 -18.35 6.23 -13.94
C LYS A 194 -17.52 6.39 -12.66
N SER A 195 -16.26 5.98 -12.62
CA SER A 195 -15.49 5.93 -11.37
C SER A 195 -14.03 6.38 -11.48
N VAL A 196 -13.68 7.20 -12.45
CA VAL A 196 -12.39 7.90 -12.48
C VAL A 196 -12.62 9.29 -11.92
N VAL A 197 -12.40 9.44 -10.62
CA VAL A 197 -12.19 10.71 -9.95
C VAL A 197 -10.79 10.67 -9.37
#